data_d10fad0ec6f26587c51fec1bbe61712e
#
_entry.id   d10fad0ec6f26587c51fec1bbe61712e
#
_cell.length_a   1.000
_cell.length_b   1.000
_cell.length_c   1.000
_cell.angle_alpha   90.00
_cell.angle_beta   90.00
_cell.angle_gamma   90.00
#
_symmetry.space_group_name_H-M   'P 1'
#
loop_
_entity.id
_entity.type
_entity.pdbx_description
1 polymer ?
#
loop_
_entity_poly.entity_id
_entity_poly.type
_entity_poly.pdbx_seq_one_letter_code
_entity_poly.pdbx_strand_id
1 'polypeptide(L)'
;METTNNELSPYASMFFLKLSNYLDTKLYYFGSVQRQDYFQSSDIDVAIFSENLDSTLNKMQNYLNLKRDKFKKFVWRLNANNKVVNGYKLMIKKPEHNFVAEFSIFDEKYKEDILYAYNEKKDLPFYATIMLIIIKFFYYTLGVLPKEMYISTKKYILTYVIGKPEDNFVVIDLKDK
;
A
#
# COMPACT_ATOMS: atom_id res chain seq x y z
N MET A 1 4.64 12.90 -9.24
CA MET A 1 4.43 11.45 -9.04
C MET A 1 5.79 10.81 -8.89
N GLU A 2 6.01 9.95 -7.91
CA GLU A 2 7.23 9.14 -7.89
C GLU A 2 7.20 8.11 -9.02
N THR A 3 8.37 7.76 -9.53
CA THR A 3 8.49 6.67 -10.51
C THR A 3 8.40 5.34 -9.79
N THR A 4 7.71 4.37 -10.36
CA THR A 4 7.73 2.99 -9.92
C THR A 4 8.90 2.26 -10.58
N ASN A 5 9.48 1.26 -9.89
CA ASN A 5 10.51 0.41 -10.50
C ASN A 5 9.92 -0.59 -11.52
N ASN A 6 8.62 -0.78 -11.46
CA ASN A 6 7.88 -1.65 -12.36
C ASN A 6 6.88 -0.84 -13.20
N GLU A 7 6.64 -1.29 -14.41
CA GLU A 7 5.66 -0.68 -15.29
C GLU A 7 4.23 -0.96 -14.79
N LEU A 8 3.46 0.10 -14.65
CA LEU A 8 2.04 0.01 -14.32
C LEU A 8 1.22 -0.21 -15.59
N SER A 9 0.06 -0.84 -15.45
CA SER A 9 -0.89 -0.91 -16.57
C SER A 9 -1.26 0.50 -17.05
N PRO A 10 -1.62 0.67 -18.34
CA PRO A 10 -2.03 1.98 -18.87
C PRO A 10 -3.18 2.62 -18.07
N TYR A 11 -4.13 1.79 -17.60
CA TYR A 11 -5.22 2.25 -16.75
C TYR A 11 -4.71 2.79 -15.41
N ALA A 12 -3.85 2.03 -14.71
CA ALA A 12 -3.29 2.43 -13.43
C ALA A 12 -2.48 3.73 -13.55
N SER A 13 -1.62 3.84 -14.56
CA SER A 13 -0.81 5.03 -14.82
C SER A 13 -1.67 6.27 -15.02
N MET A 14 -2.72 6.16 -15.86
CA MET A 14 -3.65 7.25 -16.13
C MET A 14 -4.47 7.62 -14.88
N PHE A 15 -4.93 6.62 -14.13
CA PHE A 15 -5.69 6.81 -12.90
C PHE A 15 -4.88 7.60 -11.87
N PHE A 16 -3.64 7.19 -11.60
CA PHE A 16 -2.80 7.87 -10.62
C PHE A 16 -2.35 9.25 -11.07
N LEU A 17 -2.09 9.46 -12.36
CA LEU A 17 -1.78 10.77 -12.89
C LEU A 17 -2.94 11.75 -12.68
N LYS A 18 -4.17 11.34 -13.03
CA LYS A 18 -5.37 12.16 -12.83
C LYS A 18 -5.63 12.44 -11.35
N LEU A 19 -5.47 11.43 -10.49
CA LEU A 19 -5.64 11.59 -9.05
C LEU A 19 -4.61 12.55 -8.44
N SER A 20 -3.33 12.40 -8.79
CA SER A 20 -2.25 13.30 -8.35
C SER A 20 -2.52 14.75 -8.73
N ASN A 21 -2.93 14.98 -9.99
CA ASN A 21 -3.27 16.32 -10.48
C ASN A 21 -4.51 16.90 -9.76
N TYR A 22 -5.55 16.09 -9.53
CA TYR A 22 -6.76 16.53 -8.84
C TYR A 22 -6.50 16.89 -7.37
N LEU A 23 -5.68 16.10 -6.69
CA LEU A 23 -5.31 16.35 -5.30
C LEU A 23 -4.28 17.47 -5.15
N ASP A 24 -3.59 17.82 -6.24
CA ASP A 24 -2.41 18.70 -6.24
C ASP A 24 -1.36 18.21 -5.23
N THR A 25 -1.05 16.91 -5.28
CA THR A 25 -0.10 16.29 -4.36
C THR A 25 0.67 15.14 -5.01
N LYS A 26 1.84 14.89 -4.47
CA LYS A 26 2.70 13.79 -4.90
C LYS A 26 2.19 12.46 -4.34
N LEU A 27 2.12 11.44 -5.18
CA LEU A 27 1.84 10.06 -4.79
C LEU A 27 3.15 9.29 -4.63
N TYR A 28 3.29 8.58 -3.51
CA TYR A 28 4.46 7.78 -3.17
C TYR A 28 4.12 6.31 -3.24
N TYR A 29 4.80 5.57 -4.11
CA TYR A 29 4.56 4.14 -4.28
C TYR A 29 5.46 3.33 -3.35
N PHE A 30 4.92 2.24 -2.81
CA PHE A 30 5.67 1.34 -1.95
C PHE A 30 5.21 -0.12 -2.14
N GLY A 31 5.70 -1.03 -1.31
CA GLY A 31 5.33 -2.44 -1.44
C GLY A 31 5.91 -3.11 -2.68
N SER A 32 5.20 -4.07 -3.21
CA SER A 32 5.71 -4.90 -4.31
C SER A 32 5.95 -4.14 -5.61
N VAL A 33 5.19 -3.07 -5.88
CA VAL A 33 5.36 -2.27 -7.10
C VAL A 33 6.73 -1.58 -7.19
N GLN A 34 7.43 -1.45 -6.07
CA GLN A 34 8.81 -0.94 -5.99
C GLN A 34 9.86 -2.06 -5.98
N ARG A 35 9.45 -3.32 -5.99
CA ARG A 35 10.33 -4.49 -5.88
C ARG A 35 10.22 -5.42 -7.10
N GLN A 36 11.18 -6.34 -7.22
CA GLN A 36 11.22 -7.32 -8.31
C GLN A 36 10.15 -8.42 -8.21
N ASP A 37 9.45 -8.53 -7.07
CA ASP A 37 8.36 -9.48 -6.86
C ASP A 37 6.98 -8.92 -7.23
N TYR A 38 6.91 -7.86 -8.04
CA TYR A 38 5.66 -7.28 -8.51
C TYR A 38 4.99 -8.15 -9.58
N PHE A 39 3.67 -8.29 -9.47
CA PHE A 39 2.79 -8.88 -10.48
C PHE A 39 1.72 -7.84 -10.83
N GLN A 40 1.30 -7.77 -12.09
CA GLN A 40 0.25 -6.82 -12.51
C GLN A 40 -1.10 -7.06 -11.83
N SER A 41 -1.33 -8.27 -11.31
CA SER A 41 -2.51 -8.62 -10.50
C SER A 41 -2.35 -8.31 -9.01
N SER A 42 -1.15 -7.86 -8.57
CA SER A 42 -0.94 -7.42 -7.20
C SER A 42 -1.59 -6.06 -6.95
N ASP A 43 -1.98 -5.80 -5.72
CA ASP A 43 -2.37 -4.49 -5.25
C ASP A 43 -1.20 -3.49 -5.38
N ILE A 44 -1.54 -2.24 -5.68
CA ILE A 44 -0.60 -1.13 -5.77
C ILE A 44 -0.76 -0.30 -4.50
N ASP A 45 0.28 -0.32 -3.68
CA ASP A 45 0.32 0.41 -2.43
C ASP A 45 0.79 1.85 -2.67
N VAL A 46 0.00 2.83 -2.19
CA VAL A 46 0.26 4.26 -2.39
C VAL A 46 0.14 5.03 -1.09
N ALA A 47 1.15 5.81 -0.74
CA ALA A 47 1.08 6.77 0.35
C ALA A 47 0.82 8.19 -0.17
N ILE A 48 0.00 8.92 0.56
CA ILE A 48 -0.31 10.33 0.36
C ILE A 48 0.00 11.06 1.66
N PHE A 49 0.79 12.12 1.58
CA PHE A 49 1.09 12.98 2.73
C PHE A 49 0.37 14.32 2.54
N SER A 50 -0.21 14.84 3.60
CA SER A 50 -1.02 16.05 3.55
C SER A 50 -0.92 16.85 4.84
N GLU A 51 -0.81 18.17 4.72
CA GLU A 51 -0.90 19.10 5.85
C GLU A 51 -2.34 19.21 6.39
N ASN A 52 -3.34 18.93 5.54
CA ASN A 52 -4.75 18.95 5.91
C ASN A 52 -5.46 17.64 5.48
N LEU A 53 -5.45 16.67 6.39
CA LEU A 53 -6.03 15.34 6.15
C LEU A 53 -7.52 15.41 5.75
N ASP A 54 -8.32 16.23 6.42
CA ASP A 54 -9.76 16.31 6.14
C ASP A 54 -10.04 16.87 4.74
N SER A 55 -9.29 17.90 4.33
CA SER A 55 -9.38 18.41 2.96
C SER A 55 -9.02 17.34 1.94
N THR A 56 -7.93 16.62 2.14
CA THR A 56 -7.49 15.54 1.23
C THR A 56 -8.50 14.40 1.17
N LEU A 57 -9.02 13.98 2.31
CA LEU A 57 -10.06 12.94 2.36
C LEU A 57 -11.34 13.37 1.64
N ASN A 58 -11.78 14.62 1.80
CA ASN A 58 -12.95 15.15 1.09
C ASN A 58 -12.71 15.24 -0.43
N LYS A 59 -11.53 15.68 -0.87
CA LYS A 59 -11.14 15.66 -2.28
C LYS A 59 -11.17 14.22 -2.84
N MET A 60 -10.59 13.25 -2.11
CA MET A 60 -10.61 11.85 -2.53
C MET A 60 -12.03 11.28 -2.58
N GLN A 61 -12.89 11.60 -1.61
CA GLN A 61 -14.31 11.21 -1.65
C GLN A 61 -15.00 11.69 -2.93
N ASN A 62 -14.83 12.97 -3.25
CA ASN A 62 -15.43 13.59 -4.43
C ASN A 62 -14.89 12.97 -5.73
N TYR A 63 -13.57 12.84 -5.84
CA TYR A 63 -12.93 12.27 -7.03
C TYR A 63 -13.35 10.82 -7.31
N LEU A 64 -13.43 10.02 -6.23
CA LEU A 64 -13.73 8.59 -6.33
C LEU A 64 -15.22 8.27 -6.22
N ASN A 65 -16.04 9.27 -5.94
CA ASN A 65 -17.48 9.14 -5.64
C ASN A 65 -17.75 8.08 -4.55
N LEU A 66 -17.06 8.22 -3.42
CA LEU A 66 -17.13 7.29 -2.29
C LEU A 66 -17.71 7.97 -1.05
N LYS A 67 -18.30 7.16 -0.16
CA LYS A 67 -18.73 7.61 1.17
C LYS A 67 -17.55 7.66 2.15
N ARG A 68 -17.65 8.51 3.17
CA ARG A 68 -16.60 8.69 4.19
C ARG A 68 -16.29 7.40 4.97
N ASP A 69 -17.24 6.53 5.17
CA ASP A 69 -17.12 5.23 5.86
C ASP A 69 -16.16 4.24 5.18
N LYS A 70 -15.83 4.49 3.90
CA LYS A 70 -14.84 3.69 3.17
C LYS A 70 -13.41 3.98 3.62
N PHE A 71 -13.18 5.13 4.25
CA PHE A 71 -11.88 5.50 4.79
C PHE A 71 -11.76 5.00 6.22
N LYS A 72 -10.96 3.97 6.43
CA LYS A 72 -10.74 3.39 7.76
C LYS A 72 -9.58 4.08 8.44
N LYS A 73 -9.80 4.59 9.65
CA LYS A 73 -8.71 5.12 10.47
C LYS A 73 -7.83 3.97 10.97
N PHE A 74 -6.53 4.18 11.00
CA PHE A 74 -5.60 3.21 11.56
C PHE A 74 -4.50 3.85 12.39
N VAL A 75 -3.91 3.04 13.25
CA VAL A 75 -2.70 3.35 14.00
C VAL A 75 -1.64 2.34 13.62
N TRP A 76 -0.45 2.81 13.35
CA TRP A 76 0.67 2.02 12.88
C TRP A 76 1.92 2.33 13.72
N ARG A 77 2.49 1.30 14.34
CA ARG A 77 3.77 1.40 15.02
C ARG A 77 4.87 0.98 14.05
N LEU A 78 5.73 1.94 13.70
CA LEU A 78 6.88 1.72 12.82
C LEU A 78 7.96 0.97 13.61
N ASN A 79 8.37 -0.21 13.11
CA ASN A 79 9.43 -0.99 13.75
C ASN A 79 10.81 -0.33 13.59
N ALA A 80 11.01 0.44 12.53
CA ALA A 80 12.28 1.09 12.21
C ALA A 80 12.74 2.11 13.27
N ASN A 81 11.80 2.85 13.89
CA ASN A 81 12.10 3.91 14.85
C ASN A 81 11.19 3.93 16.08
N ASN A 82 10.36 2.89 16.26
CA ASN A 82 9.36 2.77 17.34
C ASN A 82 8.33 3.91 17.43
N LYS A 83 8.22 4.73 16.38
CA LYS A 83 7.21 5.81 16.34
C LYS A 83 5.83 5.24 16.06
N VAL A 84 4.83 5.89 16.65
CA VAL A 84 3.42 5.60 16.40
C VAL A 84 2.88 6.68 15.48
N VAL A 85 2.39 6.27 14.33
CA VAL A 85 1.76 7.14 13.34
C VAL A 85 0.30 6.75 13.18
N ASN A 86 -0.53 7.69 12.78
CA ASN A 86 -1.92 7.44 12.43
C ASN A 86 -2.24 7.98 11.04
N GLY A 87 -3.27 7.42 10.44
CA GLY A 87 -3.68 7.82 9.10
C GLY A 87 -5.02 7.20 8.73
N TYR A 88 -5.32 7.29 7.45
CA TYR A 88 -6.52 6.70 6.88
C TYR A 88 -6.16 5.73 5.75
N LYS A 89 -6.86 4.63 5.68
CA LYS A 89 -6.71 3.58 4.67
C LYS A 89 -7.94 3.52 3.79
N LEU A 90 -7.71 3.37 2.49
CA LEU A 90 -8.75 3.19 1.50
C LEU A 90 -8.30 2.15 0.49
N MET A 91 -9.12 1.16 0.21
CA MET A 91 -8.90 0.19 -0.87
C MET A 91 -9.88 0.42 -2.00
N ILE A 92 -9.37 0.50 -3.22
CA ILE A 92 -10.15 0.62 -4.45
C ILE A 92 -9.91 -0.63 -5.30
N LYS A 93 -11.00 -1.18 -5.82
CA LYS A 93 -10.96 -2.32 -6.74
C LYS A 93 -11.73 -1.97 -7.99
N LYS A 94 -11.13 -2.23 -9.15
CA LYS A 94 -11.74 -2.11 -10.49
C LYS A 94 -11.47 -3.40 -11.23
N PRO A 95 -12.32 -4.42 -11.00
CA PRO A 95 -12.12 -5.77 -11.58
C PRO A 95 -12.05 -5.75 -13.12
N GLU A 96 -12.82 -4.87 -13.75
CA GLU A 96 -12.86 -4.67 -15.20
C GLU A 96 -11.51 -4.23 -15.80
N HIS A 97 -10.61 -3.70 -14.97
CA HIS A 97 -9.26 -3.27 -15.36
C HIS A 97 -8.15 -4.08 -14.68
N ASN A 98 -8.52 -5.16 -13.97
CA ASN A 98 -7.60 -5.91 -13.11
C ASN A 98 -6.77 -4.99 -12.20
N PHE A 99 -7.44 -3.99 -11.61
CA PHE A 99 -6.80 -2.92 -10.85
C PHE A 99 -7.25 -2.94 -9.40
N VAL A 100 -6.27 -3.02 -8.51
CA VAL A 100 -6.46 -2.87 -7.06
C VAL A 100 -5.42 -1.87 -6.56
N ALA A 101 -5.87 -0.85 -5.83
CA ALA A 101 -5.00 0.12 -5.19
C ALA A 101 -5.35 0.27 -3.71
N GLU A 102 -4.36 0.27 -2.86
CA GLU A 102 -4.47 0.54 -1.44
C GLU A 102 -3.80 1.89 -1.12
N PHE A 103 -4.59 2.85 -0.68
CA PHE A 103 -4.11 4.17 -0.26
C PHE A 103 -3.93 4.23 1.24
N SER A 104 -2.77 4.74 1.66
CA SER A 104 -2.50 5.13 3.04
C SER A 104 -2.27 6.64 3.07
N ILE A 105 -3.12 7.37 3.80
CA ILE A 105 -3.13 8.84 3.82
C ILE A 105 -2.69 9.29 5.20
N PHE A 106 -1.62 10.07 5.24
CA PHE A 106 -0.93 10.47 6.46
C PHE A 106 -0.82 12.00 6.56
N ASP A 107 -0.66 12.47 7.79
CA ASP A 107 -0.21 13.83 8.06
C ASP A 107 1.24 14.01 7.57
N GLU A 108 1.53 15.15 6.93
CA GLU A 108 2.85 15.47 6.36
C GLU A 108 3.98 15.35 7.39
N LYS A 109 3.70 15.63 8.67
CA LYS A 109 4.68 15.50 9.76
C LYS A 109 5.28 14.09 9.94
N TYR A 110 4.60 13.05 9.44
CA TYR A 110 5.07 11.67 9.53
C TYR A 110 5.85 11.22 8.29
N LYS A 111 5.96 12.07 7.27
CA LYS A 111 6.48 11.71 5.95
C LYS A 111 7.87 11.08 6.00
N GLU A 112 8.82 11.73 6.64
CA GLU A 112 10.20 11.23 6.70
C GLU A 112 10.29 9.87 7.39
N ASP A 113 9.60 9.69 8.51
CA ASP A 113 9.59 8.44 9.27
C ASP A 113 8.97 7.29 8.47
N ILE A 114 7.88 7.57 7.77
CA ILE A 114 7.15 6.59 6.97
C ILE A 114 7.95 6.21 5.73
N LEU A 115 8.52 7.19 5.02
CA LEU A 115 9.37 6.92 3.86
C LEU A 115 10.62 6.13 4.25
N TYR A 116 11.21 6.43 5.40
CA TYR A 116 12.31 5.63 5.94
C TYR A 116 11.88 4.17 6.16
N ALA A 117 10.74 3.94 6.84
CA ALA A 117 10.23 2.60 7.09
C ALA A 117 9.88 1.81 5.80
N TYR A 118 9.42 2.50 4.75
CA TYR A 118 9.18 1.88 3.45
C TYR A 118 10.46 1.52 2.72
N ASN A 119 11.46 2.40 2.76
CA ASN A 119 12.76 2.16 2.12
C ASN A 119 13.49 0.97 2.73
N GLU A 120 13.38 0.75 4.04
CA GLU A 120 13.92 -0.42 4.71
C GLU A 120 13.40 -1.76 4.13
N LYS A 121 12.21 -1.75 3.52
CA LYS A 121 11.56 -2.94 2.94
C LYS A 121 11.62 -2.98 1.41
N LYS A 122 12.30 -2.02 0.79
CA LYS A 122 12.40 -1.94 -0.68
C LYS A 122 13.35 -3.00 -1.22
N ASP A 123 14.52 -3.11 -0.62
CA ASP A 123 15.55 -4.03 -1.07
C ASP A 123 15.47 -5.34 -0.28
N LEU A 124 15.12 -6.41 -0.98
CA LEU A 124 15.04 -7.75 -0.42
C LEU A 124 16.20 -8.61 -0.94
N PRO A 125 16.72 -9.53 -0.12
CA PRO A 125 17.68 -10.53 -0.59
C PRO A 125 17.09 -11.34 -1.76
N PHE A 126 17.95 -11.72 -2.70
CA PHE A 126 17.53 -12.43 -3.92
C PHE A 126 16.71 -13.71 -3.63
N TYR A 127 17.12 -14.51 -2.66
CA TYR A 127 16.39 -15.73 -2.27
C TYR A 127 14.98 -15.41 -1.76
N ALA A 128 14.81 -14.32 -1.00
CA ALA A 128 13.51 -13.92 -0.50
C ALA A 128 12.59 -13.39 -1.63
N THR A 129 13.18 -12.67 -2.58
CA THR A 129 12.47 -12.25 -3.80
C THR A 129 11.95 -13.45 -4.58
N ILE A 130 12.77 -14.50 -4.78
CA ILE A 130 12.32 -15.73 -5.44
C ILE A 130 11.17 -16.41 -4.66
N MET A 131 11.29 -16.53 -3.34
CA MET A 131 10.23 -17.13 -2.53
C MET A 131 8.92 -16.35 -2.66
N LEU A 132 8.97 -15.01 -2.64
CA LEU A 132 7.78 -14.16 -2.83
C LEU A 132 7.19 -14.30 -4.24
N ILE A 133 8.01 -14.40 -5.28
CA ILE A 133 7.54 -14.66 -6.65
C ILE A 133 6.81 -16.01 -6.72
N ILE A 134 7.38 -17.05 -6.14
CA ILE A 134 6.79 -18.40 -6.15
C ILE A 134 5.42 -18.39 -5.47
N ILE A 135 5.30 -17.85 -4.24
CA ILE A 135 4.00 -17.85 -3.54
C ILE A 135 2.97 -16.96 -4.25
N LYS A 136 3.39 -15.85 -4.87
CA LYS A 136 2.52 -15.00 -5.69
C LYS A 136 2.04 -15.72 -6.94
N PHE A 137 2.91 -16.47 -7.62
CA PHE A 137 2.53 -17.28 -8.76
C PHE A 137 1.44 -18.31 -8.40
N PHE A 138 1.60 -19.03 -7.28
CA PHE A 138 0.58 -19.97 -6.79
C PHE A 138 -0.72 -19.26 -6.40
N TYR A 139 -0.64 -18.05 -5.85
CA TYR A 139 -1.82 -17.31 -5.42
C TYR A 139 -2.55 -16.60 -6.58
N TYR A 140 -1.82 -15.80 -7.38
CA TYR A 140 -2.44 -14.94 -8.41
C TYR A 140 -2.61 -15.66 -9.75
N THR A 141 -1.69 -16.55 -10.14
CA THR A 141 -1.69 -17.15 -11.47
C THR A 141 -2.41 -18.50 -11.48
N LEU A 142 -2.08 -19.39 -10.55
CA LEU A 142 -2.70 -20.71 -10.48
C LEU A 142 -4.00 -20.72 -9.65
N GLY A 143 -4.20 -19.76 -8.74
CA GLY A 143 -5.37 -19.69 -7.87
C GLY A 143 -5.51 -20.86 -6.89
N VAL A 144 -4.43 -21.63 -6.67
CA VAL A 144 -4.47 -22.84 -5.82
C VAL A 144 -4.11 -22.57 -4.37
N LEU A 145 -3.52 -21.41 -4.08
CA LEU A 145 -3.11 -21.03 -2.72
C LEU A 145 -4.21 -20.21 -2.04
N PRO A 146 -4.81 -20.66 -0.92
CA PRO A 146 -5.77 -19.87 -0.16
C PRO A 146 -5.17 -18.56 0.34
N LYS A 147 -6.00 -17.51 0.43
CA LYS A 147 -5.58 -16.16 0.82
C LYS A 147 -4.88 -16.15 2.19
N GLU A 148 -5.40 -16.89 3.16
CA GLU A 148 -4.84 -16.97 4.51
C GLU A 148 -3.44 -17.61 4.50
N MET A 149 -3.26 -18.67 3.70
CA MET A 149 -1.95 -19.28 3.51
C MET A 149 -0.96 -18.35 2.81
N TYR A 150 -1.41 -17.64 1.78
CA TYR A 150 -0.58 -16.64 1.11
C TYR A 150 -0.09 -15.57 2.09
N ILE A 151 -1.01 -15.00 2.89
CA ILE A 151 -0.68 -13.95 3.88
C ILE A 151 0.28 -14.50 4.94
N SER A 152 0.01 -15.67 5.51
CA SER A 152 0.84 -16.27 6.55
C SER A 152 2.24 -16.62 6.03
N THR A 153 2.35 -17.18 4.83
CA THR A 153 3.64 -17.51 4.21
C THR A 153 4.44 -16.26 3.87
N LYS A 154 3.79 -15.23 3.31
CA LYS A 154 4.42 -13.92 3.08
C LYS A 154 4.98 -13.34 4.37
N LYS A 155 4.17 -13.34 5.43
CA LYS A 155 4.58 -12.87 6.75
C LYS A 155 5.76 -13.66 7.30
N TYR A 156 5.73 -14.99 7.17
CA TYR A 156 6.84 -15.86 7.58
C TYR A 156 8.14 -15.50 6.86
N ILE A 157 8.10 -15.33 5.55
CA ILE A 157 9.28 -14.94 4.74
C ILE A 157 9.83 -13.59 5.24
N LEU A 158 8.98 -12.58 5.38
CA LEU A 158 9.41 -11.25 5.80
C LEU A 158 9.98 -11.24 7.22
N THR A 159 9.33 -11.95 8.15
CA THR A 159 9.71 -11.92 9.57
C THR A 159 10.91 -12.81 9.87
N TYR A 160 10.88 -14.07 9.44
CA TYR A 160 11.85 -15.07 9.89
C TYR A 160 12.98 -15.33 8.89
N VAL A 161 12.72 -15.16 7.59
CA VAL A 161 13.74 -15.39 6.56
C VAL A 161 14.56 -14.12 6.30
N ILE A 162 13.91 -12.95 6.33
CA ILE A 162 14.56 -11.66 6.05
C ILE A 162 14.89 -10.89 7.35
N GLY A 163 14.23 -11.22 8.46
CA GLY A 163 14.41 -10.52 9.73
C GLY A 163 13.76 -9.11 9.75
N LYS A 164 12.82 -8.85 8.84
CA LYS A 164 12.06 -7.59 8.76
C LYS A 164 10.59 -7.85 9.12
N PRO A 165 10.24 -7.92 10.41
CA PRO A 165 8.87 -8.20 10.83
C PRO A 165 7.92 -7.13 10.26
N GLU A 166 6.70 -7.56 9.96
CA GLU A 166 5.63 -6.61 9.62
C GLU A 166 5.38 -5.68 10.81
N ASP A 167 5.18 -4.41 10.51
CA ASP A 167 4.87 -3.41 11.53
C ASP A 167 3.51 -3.71 12.17
N ASN A 168 3.37 -3.39 13.46
CA ASN A 168 2.12 -3.54 14.16
C ASN A 168 1.12 -2.49 13.65
N PHE A 169 0.04 -2.99 13.07
CA PHE A 169 -0.98 -2.21 12.41
C PHE A 169 -2.35 -2.53 13.00
N VAL A 170 -3.04 -1.52 13.50
CA VAL A 170 -4.38 -1.65 14.07
C VAL A 170 -5.35 -0.74 13.31
N VAL A 171 -6.36 -1.34 12.72
CA VAL A 171 -7.48 -0.60 12.10
C VAL A 171 -8.49 -0.27 13.20
N ILE A 172 -8.86 0.99 13.27
CA ILE A 172 -9.89 1.48 14.19
C ILE A 172 -11.14 1.71 13.35
N ASP A 173 -12.12 0.83 13.48
CA ASP A 173 -13.45 1.08 12.94
C ASP A 173 -14.10 2.19 13.77
N LEU A 174 -14.14 3.38 13.22
CA LEU A 174 -14.96 4.46 13.77
C LEU A 174 -16.42 4.04 13.52
N LYS A 175 -17.06 3.43 14.52
CA LYS A 175 -18.51 3.36 14.53
C LYS A 175 -18.99 4.81 14.65
N ASP A 176 -19.68 5.29 13.62
CA ASP A 176 -20.35 6.59 13.67
C ASP A 176 -21.23 6.61 14.92
N LYS A 177 -20.99 7.60 15.77
CA LYS A 177 -21.88 7.97 16.89
C LYS A 177 -23.02 8.80 16.37
#